data_20fa80d6450287b789f07b3c6b19b56c
#
_entry.id   20fa80d6450287b789f07b3c6b19b56c
#
_cell.length_a   1.000
_cell.length_b   1.000
_cell.length_c   1.000
_cell.angle_alpha   90.00
_cell.angle_beta   90.00
_cell.angle_gamma   90.00
#
_symmetry.space_group_name_H-M   'P 1'
#
loop_
_entity.id
_entity.type
_entity.pdbx_description
1 polymer ?
#
loop_
_entity_poly.entity_id
_entity_poly.type
_entity_poly.pdbx_seq_one_letter_code
_entity_poly.pdbx_strand_id
1 'polypeptide(L)'
;NPQGKRVVLFGAGGAARAVAVELALAGAESFHIVNRSVERGQALVELLRHKTLAKAELVAWLGPYRIPADVDIVVNATSIGLFPDVDATLDLDLDTLRPELVVADGIHNPPLTHLLRTAQSRGCRTVDGLGMLVNQGVIGVEYWTGRTPNAQVMRESLLALKL
;
A
#
# COMPACT_ATOMS: atom_id res chain seq x y z
N ASN A 1 11.06 -8.82 1.82
CA ASN A 1 11.10 -9.48 0.50
C ASN A 1 9.71 -10.01 0.17
N PRO A 2 9.06 -9.57 -0.94
CA PRO A 2 7.71 -10.02 -1.33
C PRO A 2 7.69 -11.39 -2.04
N GLN A 3 8.85 -11.99 -2.32
CA GLN A 3 8.95 -13.29 -3.00
C GLN A 3 8.07 -14.37 -2.33
N GLY A 4 7.16 -14.97 -3.09
CA GLY A 4 6.23 -16.00 -2.64
C GLY A 4 5.16 -15.52 -1.65
N LYS A 5 5.00 -14.20 -1.46
CA LYS A 5 4.07 -13.61 -0.50
C LYS A 5 2.69 -13.38 -1.09
N ARG A 6 1.66 -13.51 -0.25
CA ARG A 6 0.26 -13.26 -0.58
C ARG A 6 -0.15 -11.89 -0.07
N VAL A 7 -0.73 -11.09 -0.94
CA VAL A 7 -0.98 -9.66 -0.73
C VAL A 7 -2.47 -9.37 -0.75
N VAL A 8 -2.94 -8.61 0.24
CA VAL A 8 -4.21 -7.90 0.18
C VAL A 8 -3.91 -6.43 -0.15
N LEU A 9 -4.49 -5.93 -1.22
CA LEU A 9 -4.33 -4.55 -1.67
C LEU A 9 -5.68 -3.84 -1.69
N PHE A 10 -5.83 -2.83 -0.86
CA PHE A 10 -6.99 -1.94 -0.87
C PHE A 10 -6.80 -0.83 -1.88
N GLY A 11 -7.73 -0.74 -2.83
CA GLY A 11 -7.73 0.25 -3.90
C GLY A 11 -7.34 -0.31 -5.27
N ALA A 12 -7.71 0.43 -6.32
CA ALA A 12 -7.39 0.12 -7.72
C ALA A 12 -7.10 1.40 -8.53
N GLY A 13 -6.60 2.45 -7.85
CA GLY A 13 -6.14 3.69 -8.47
C GLY A 13 -4.70 3.61 -8.97
N GLY A 14 -4.11 4.76 -9.32
CA GLY A 14 -2.74 4.83 -9.84
C GLY A 14 -1.70 4.27 -8.87
N ALA A 15 -1.76 4.66 -7.58
CA ALA A 15 -0.85 4.14 -6.56
C ALA A 15 -1.01 2.62 -6.37
N ALA A 16 -2.25 2.12 -6.30
CA ALA A 16 -2.52 0.68 -6.19
C ALA A 16 -1.93 -0.09 -7.37
N ARG A 17 -2.08 0.44 -8.60
CA ARG A 17 -1.52 -0.17 -9.80
C ARG A 17 0.00 -0.23 -9.75
N ALA A 18 0.66 0.86 -9.38
CA ALA A 18 2.12 0.90 -9.26
C ALA A 18 2.63 -0.09 -8.22
N VAL A 19 2.07 -0.06 -7.00
CA VAL A 19 2.46 -0.97 -5.92
C VAL A 19 2.22 -2.43 -6.28
N ALA A 20 1.07 -2.75 -6.89
CA ALA A 20 0.74 -4.13 -7.28
C ALA A 20 1.73 -4.67 -8.32
N VAL A 21 2.06 -3.87 -9.34
CA VAL A 21 3.01 -4.26 -10.38
C VAL A 21 4.40 -4.48 -9.79
N GLU A 22 4.90 -3.54 -8.97
CA GLU A 22 6.23 -3.66 -8.34
C GLU A 22 6.31 -4.88 -7.42
N LEU A 23 5.29 -5.14 -6.58
CA LEU A 23 5.25 -6.33 -5.74
C LEU A 23 5.20 -7.62 -6.55
N ALA A 24 4.45 -7.64 -7.66
CA ALA A 24 4.37 -8.80 -8.55
C ALA A 24 5.70 -9.07 -9.26
N LEU A 25 6.38 -8.02 -9.76
CA LEU A 25 7.71 -8.12 -10.37
C LEU A 25 8.77 -8.55 -9.36
N ALA A 26 8.62 -8.16 -8.09
CA ALA A 26 9.45 -8.62 -6.99
C ALA A 26 9.09 -10.03 -6.48
N GLY A 27 8.17 -10.73 -7.15
CA GLY A 27 7.85 -12.14 -6.94
C GLY A 27 6.72 -12.44 -5.95
N ALA A 28 5.85 -11.47 -5.64
CA ALA A 28 4.64 -11.78 -4.88
C ALA A 28 3.80 -12.84 -5.61
N GLU A 29 3.28 -13.81 -4.86
CA GLU A 29 2.58 -14.98 -5.42
C GLU A 29 1.15 -14.64 -5.88
N SER A 30 0.43 -13.91 -5.03
CA SER A 30 -0.99 -13.65 -5.28
C SER A 30 -1.48 -12.34 -4.66
N PHE A 31 -2.57 -11.81 -5.25
CA PHE A 31 -3.22 -10.58 -4.83
C PHE A 31 -4.72 -10.75 -4.66
N HIS A 32 -5.25 -10.35 -3.51
CA HIS A 32 -6.64 -9.98 -3.34
C HIS A 32 -6.76 -8.46 -3.53
N ILE A 33 -7.35 -8.04 -4.64
CA ILE A 33 -7.61 -6.62 -4.92
C ILE A 33 -8.96 -6.25 -4.31
N VAL A 34 -8.95 -5.55 -3.17
CA VAL A 34 -10.15 -5.14 -2.46
C VAL A 34 -10.53 -3.74 -2.92
N ASN A 35 -11.63 -3.62 -3.69
CA ASN A 35 -12.02 -2.34 -4.26
C ASN A 35 -13.54 -2.16 -4.36
N ARG A 36 -14.02 -0.91 -4.11
CA ARG A 36 -15.44 -0.56 -4.22
C ARG A 36 -15.95 -0.58 -5.67
N SER A 37 -15.15 -0.08 -6.61
CA SER A 37 -15.47 -0.15 -8.04
C SER A 37 -15.02 -1.48 -8.61
N VAL A 38 -15.97 -2.34 -8.93
CA VAL A 38 -15.73 -3.66 -9.55
C VAL A 38 -14.96 -3.50 -10.87
N GLU A 39 -15.34 -2.54 -11.70
CA GLU A 39 -14.69 -2.28 -12.99
C GLU A 39 -13.20 -1.96 -12.86
N ARG A 40 -12.85 -1.01 -11.95
CA ARG A 40 -11.45 -0.64 -11.73
C ARG A 40 -10.64 -1.77 -11.11
N GLY A 41 -11.24 -2.49 -10.17
CA GLY A 41 -10.60 -3.65 -9.54
C GLY A 41 -10.33 -4.74 -10.55
N GLN A 42 -11.30 -5.06 -11.42
CA GLN A 42 -11.17 -6.07 -12.47
C GLN A 42 -10.07 -5.69 -13.48
N ALA A 43 -10.01 -4.40 -13.88
CA ALA A 43 -8.96 -3.93 -14.78
C ALA A 43 -7.55 -4.10 -14.19
N LEU A 44 -7.38 -3.92 -12.86
CA LEU A 44 -6.11 -4.18 -12.19
C LEU A 44 -5.79 -5.68 -12.12
N VAL A 45 -6.78 -6.52 -11.84
CA VAL A 45 -6.62 -7.98 -11.86
C VAL A 45 -6.15 -8.47 -13.24
N GLU A 46 -6.79 -8.00 -14.31
CA GLU A 46 -6.41 -8.34 -15.68
C GLU A 46 -5.00 -7.88 -16.03
N LEU A 47 -4.64 -6.65 -15.62
CA LEU A 47 -3.28 -6.15 -15.79
C LEU A 47 -2.25 -7.10 -15.17
N LEU A 48 -2.46 -7.49 -13.91
CA LEU A 48 -1.52 -8.37 -13.20
C LEU A 48 -1.43 -9.75 -13.87
N ARG A 49 -2.57 -10.35 -14.22
CA ARG A 49 -2.63 -11.67 -14.87
C ARG A 49 -1.95 -11.70 -16.24
N HIS A 50 -2.05 -10.60 -17.00
CA HIS A 50 -1.48 -10.53 -18.35
C HIS A 50 -0.01 -10.09 -18.38
N LYS A 51 0.43 -9.34 -17.39
CA LYS A 51 1.76 -8.71 -17.40
C LYS A 51 2.74 -9.28 -16.38
N THR A 52 2.28 -10.16 -15.50
CA THR A 52 3.10 -10.77 -14.44
C THR A 52 2.79 -12.26 -14.29
N LEU A 53 3.54 -12.94 -13.44
CA LEU A 53 3.29 -14.33 -13.07
C LEU A 53 2.38 -14.47 -11.84
N ALA A 54 2.03 -13.35 -11.21
CA ALA A 54 1.22 -13.36 -10.00
C ALA A 54 -0.25 -13.72 -10.30
N LYS A 55 -0.84 -14.49 -9.40
CA LYS A 55 -2.29 -14.70 -9.38
C LYS A 55 -2.97 -13.45 -8.83
N ALA A 56 -4.13 -13.10 -9.36
CA ALA A 56 -4.88 -11.96 -8.83
C ALA A 56 -6.37 -12.25 -8.91
N GLU A 57 -7.10 -11.80 -7.89
CA GLU A 57 -8.57 -11.84 -7.87
C GLU A 57 -9.14 -10.56 -7.28
N LEU A 58 -10.34 -10.21 -7.72
CA LEU A 58 -11.09 -9.08 -7.21
C LEU A 58 -11.98 -9.54 -6.05
N VAL A 59 -11.90 -8.79 -4.95
CA VAL A 59 -12.87 -8.86 -3.86
C VAL A 59 -13.68 -7.56 -3.86
N ALA A 60 -14.98 -7.66 -4.13
CA ALA A 60 -15.87 -6.51 -4.05
C ALA A 60 -15.95 -6.03 -2.59
N TRP A 61 -15.61 -4.76 -2.37
CA TRP A 61 -15.57 -4.20 -1.02
C TRP A 61 -16.94 -3.66 -0.61
N LEU A 62 -17.73 -4.52 0.02
CA LEU A 62 -19.13 -4.25 0.39
C LEU A 62 -19.36 -4.13 1.91
N GLY A 63 -18.30 -4.18 2.70
CA GLY A 63 -18.35 -4.13 4.17
C GLY A 63 -17.00 -4.45 4.78
N PRO A 64 -16.91 -4.65 6.12
CA PRO A 64 -15.66 -4.92 6.80
C PRO A 64 -14.92 -6.12 6.20
N TYR A 65 -13.75 -5.86 5.62
CA TYR A 65 -12.93 -6.92 5.04
C TYR A 65 -12.17 -7.69 6.11
N ARG A 66 -12.29 -9.02 6.11
CA ARG A 66 -11.50 -9.90 6.99
C ARG A 66 -10.25 -10.38 6.25
N ILE A 67 -9.08 -10.15 6.84
CA ILE A 67 -7.80 -10.61 6.28
C ILE A 67 -7.71 -12.13 6.41
N PRO A 68 -7.59 -12.89 5.29
CA PRO A 68 -7.38 -14.32 5.34
C PRO A 68 -6.12 -14.71 6.11
N ALA A 69 -6.16 -15.88 6.77
CA ALA A 69 -5.06 -16.34 7.63
C ALA A 69 -3.76 -16.61 6.87
N ASP A 70 -3.82 -16.84 5.58
CA ASP A 70 -2.70 -17.15 4.70
C ASP A 70 -2.09 -15.92 4.02
N VAL A 71 -2.59 -14.70 4.30
CA VAL A 71 -2.04 -13.44 3.79
C VAL A 71 -0.79 -13.05 4.59
N ASP A 72 0.19 -12.52 3.91
CA ASP A 72 1.46 -12.04 4.51
C ASP A 72 1.56 -10.51 4.54
N ILE A 73 0.98 -9.84 3.54
CA ILE A 73 1.13 -8.39 3.33
C ILE A 73 -0.23 -7.75 3.12
N VAL A 74 -0.48 -6.65 3.83
CA VAL A 74 -1.66 -5.80 3.67
C VAL A 74 -1.21 -4.42 3.24
N VAL A 75 -1.79 -3.88 2.17
CA VAL A 75 -1.45 -2.56 1.64
C VAL A 75 -2.69 -1.69 1.51
N ASN A 76 -2.69 -0.53 2.14
CA ASN A 76 -3.63 0.53 1.82
C ASN A 76 -3.06 1.41 0.69
N ALA A 77 -3.68 1.37 -0.48
CA ALA A 77 -3.40 2.24 -1.61
C ALA A 77 -4.64 3.06 -2.03
N THR A 78 -5.49 3.35 -1.05
CA THR A 78 -6.63 4.27 -1.18
C THR A 78 -6.28 5.65 -0.66
N SER A 79 -7.20 6.60 -0.76
CA SER A 79 -7.11 7.91 -0.11
C SER A 79 -7.77 7.96 1.28
N ILE A 80 -8.23 6.83 1.82
CA ILE A 80 -8.90 6.77 3.13
C ILE A 80 -7.87 7.01 4.24
N GLY A 81 -8.06 8.07 5.02
CA GLY A 81 -7.12 8.50 6.06
C GLY A 81 -6.09 9.55 5.60
N LEU A 82 -6.17 10.03 4.34
CA LEU A 82 -5.35 11.13 3.83
C LEU A 82 -5.93 12.48 4.28
N PHE A 83 -5.04 13.42 4.67
CA PHE A 83 -5.45 14.79 4.95
C PHE A 83 -6.33 15.38 3.80
N PRO A 84 -7.41 16.10 4.11
CA PRO A 84 -7.85 16.56 5.44
C PRO A 84 -8.65 15.53 6.26
N ASP A 85 -9.06 14.41 5.70
CA ASP A 85 -9.92 13.41 6.34
C ASP A 85 -9.09 12.32 7.06
N VAL A 86 -8.26 12.77 7.99
CA VAL A 86 -7.25 11.92 8.67
C VAL A 86 -7.85 10.87 9.61
N ASP A 87 -9.09 11.08 10.04
CA ASP A 87 -9.81 10.17 10.94
C ASP A 87 -10.58 9.09 10.18
N ALA A 88 -10.65 9.18 8.85
CA ALA A 88 -11.27 8.14 8.05
C ALA A 88 -10.51 6.82 8.17
N THR A 89 -11.24 5.74 8.39
CA THR A 89 -10.68 4.40 8.58
C THR A 89 -11.08 3.46 7.45
N LEU A 90 -10.20 2.53 7.13
CA LEU A 90 -10.55 1.43 6.23
C LEU A 90 -11.65 0.58 6.86
N ASP A 91 -12.63 0.20 6.06
CA ASP A 91 -13.64 -0.79 6.45
C ASP A 91 -12.99 -2.19 6.44
N LEU A 92 -12.20 -2.43 7.47
CA LEU A 92 -11.35 -3.58 7.72
C LEU A 92 -11.63 -4.13 9.12
N ASP A 93 -11.84 -5.42 9.23
CA ASP A 93 -11.88 -6.11 10.51
C ASP A 93 -10.48 -6.12 11.13
N LEU A 94 -10.21 -5.14 11.99
CA LEU A 94 -8.93 -4.93 12.63
C LEU A 94 -8.53 -6.10 13.58
N ASP A 95 -9.46 -6.93 14.01
CA ASP A 95 -9.17 -8.11 14.83
C ASP A 95 -8.44 -9.21 14.04
N THR A 96 -8.44 -9.10 12.71
CA THR A 96 -7.70 -10.00 11.82
C THR A 96 -6.23 -9.59 11.62
N LEU A 97 -5.81 -8.42 12.15
CA LEU A 97 -4.40 -8.03 12.19
C LEU A 97 -3.64 -8.92 13.17
N ARG A 98 -2.52 -9.46 12.75
CA ARG A 98 -1.68 -10.38 13.54
C ARG A 98 -0.18 -10.07 13.35
N PRO A 99 0.68 -10.43 14.31
CA PRO A 99 2.11 -10.03 14.33
C PRO A 99 2.92 -10.44 13.09
N GLU A 100 2.50 -11.50 12.41
CA GLU A 100 3.19 -12.02 11.21
C GLU A 100 3.01 -11.13 9.98
N LEU A 101 1.99 -10.27 9.98
CA LEU A 101 1.69 -9.39 8.86
C LEU A 101 2.72 -8.27 8.71
N VAL A 102 2.96 -7.92 7.45
CA VAL A 102 3.49 -6.62 7.07
C VAL A 102 2.33 -5.74 6.63
N VAL A 103 2.14 -4.60 7.28
CA VAL A 103 1.08 -3.65 6.95
C VAL A 103 1.71 -2.38 6.39
N ALA A 104 1.41 -2.07 5.14
CA ALA A 104 1.88 -0.87 4.45
C ALA A 104 0.72 0.10 4.18
N ASP A 105 1.00 1.38 4.30
CA ASP A 105 0.05 2.43 3.96
C ASP A 105 0.68 3.42 2.99
N GLY A 106 0.04 3.65 1.85
CA GLY A 106 0.48 4.63 0.86
C GLY A 106 0.20 6.09 1.27
N ILE A 107 -0.53 6.30 2.36
CA ILE A 107 -0.80 7.63 2.91
C ILE A 107 0.49 8.22 3.49
N HIS A 108 0.81 9.44 3.09
CA HIS A 108 2.00 10.16 3.54
C HIS A 108 1.69 11.31 4.51
N ASN A 109 0.44 11.75 4.55
CA ASN A 109 -0.05 12.79 5.46
C ASN A 109 -1.42 12.38 6.04
N PRO A 110 -1.48 11.97 7.32
CA PRO A 110 -0.37 11.85 8.28
C PRO A 110 0.56 10.67 7.98
N PRO A 111 1.83 10.71 8.40
CA PRO A 111 2.77 9.58 8.23
C PRO A 111 2.37 8.34 9.04
N LEU A 112 1.69 8.55 10.16
CA LEU A 112 1.20 7.48 11.03
C LEU A 112 -0.34 7.49 11.03
N THR A 113 -0.94 6.73 10.12
CA THR A 113 -2.40 6.60 9.97
C THR A 113 -3.03 5.76 11.09
N HIS A 114 -4.36 5.78 11.18
CA HIS A 114 -5.08 4.87 12.08
C HIS A 114 -4.74 3.40 11.82
N LEU A 115 -4.67 2.99 10.56
CA LEU A 115 -4.29 1.63 10.17
C LEU A 115 -2.91 1.26 10.71
N LEU A 116 -1.90 2.11 10.50
CA LEU A 116 -0.53 1.83 10.95
C LEU A 116 -0.42 1.82 12.47
N ARG A 117 -1.07 2.75 13.19
CA ARG A 117 -1.11 2.73 14.67
C ARG A 117 -1.68 1.43 15.20
N THR A 118 -2.82 1.00 14.65
CA THR A 118 -3.48 -0.25 15.07
C THR A 118 -2.61 -1.46 14.74
N ALA A 119 -2.01 -1.50 13.55
CA ALA A 119 -1.11 -2.59 13.16
C ALA A 119 0.10 -2.69 14.11
N GLN A 120 0.71 -1.56 14.48
CA GLN A 120 1.81 -1.52 15.45
C GLN A 120 1.40 -2.04 16.83
N SER A 121 0.22 -1.63 17.33
CA SER A 121 -0.28 -2.10 18.62
C SER A 121 -0.57 -3.61 18.64
N ARG A 122 -0.79 -4.22 17.46
CA ARG A 122 -0.99 -5.65 17.26
C ARG A 122 0.32 -6.41 16.97
N GLY A 123 1.47 -5.71 17.02
CA GLY A 123 2.79 -6.32 16.78
C GLY A 123 3.14 -6.53 15.31
N CYS A 124 2.36 -6.01 14.37
CA CYS A 124 2.68 -6.09 12.95
C CYS A 124 3.92 -5.25 12.60
N ARG A 125 4.64 -5.66 11.57
CA ARG A 125 5.63 -4.79 10.93
C ARG A 125 4.92 -3.77 10.05
N THR A 126 5.30 -2.50 10.14
CA THR A 126 4.64 -1.43 9.38
C THR A 126 5.59 -0.73 8.42
N VAL A 127 5.03 -0.25 7.29
CA VAL A 127 5.71 0.57 6.28
C VAL A 127 4.86 1.80 6.00
N ASP A 128 5.42 2.98 6.19
CA ASP A 128 4.74 4.26 5.96
C ASP A 128 4.79 4.73 4.50
N GLY A 129 3.89 5.64 4.13
CA GLY A 129 3.81 6.23 2.80
C GLY A 129 4.89 7.27 2.49
N LEU A 130 5.62 7.78 3.50
CA LEU A 130 6.69 8.76 3.28
C LEU A 130 7.82 8.19 2.44
N GLY A 131 8.14 6.91 2.62
CA GLY A 131 9.17 6.25 1.81
C GLY A 131 8.81 6.28 0.32
N MET A 132 7.56 6.00 -0.01
CA MET A 132 7.08 6.05 -1.41
C MET A 132 7.15 7.49 -1.96
N LEU A 133 6.68 8.49 -1.18
CA LEU A 133 6.72 9.89 -1.58
C LEU A 133 8.14 10.39 -1.83
N VAL A 134 9.07 10.07 -0.95
CA VAL A 134 10.49 10.45 -1.08
C VAL A 134 11.12 9.78 -2.29
N ASN A 135 10.98 8.47 -2.42
CA ASN A 135 11.65 7.72 -3.48
C ASN A 135 11.18 8.12 -4.88
N GLN A 136 9.88 8.37 -5.07
CA GLN A 136 9.38 8.88 -6.34
C GLN A 136 9.94 10.29 -6.65
N GLY A 137 10.11 11.12 -5.62
CA GLY A 137 10.74 12.43 -5.74
C GLY A 137 12.22 12.33 -6.11
N VAL A 138 12.98 11.42 -5.50
CA VAL A 138 14.38 11.13 -5.86
C VAL A 138 14.49 10.76 -7.33
N ILE A 139 13.69 9.80 -7.79
CA ILE A 139 13.67 9.36 -9.19
C ILE A 139 13.32 10.52 -10.13
N GLY A 140 12.31 11.33 -9.78
CA GLY A 140 11.90 12.49 -10.58
C GLY A 140 13.02 13.53 -10.72
N VAL A 141 13.67 13.92 -9.61
CA VAL A 141 14.78 14.88 -9.63
C VAL A 141 15.97 14.35 -10.44
N GLU A 142 16.31 13.08 -10.25
CA GLU A 142 17.38 12.46 -11.02
C GLU A 142 17.09 12.45 -12.52
N TYR A 143 15.84 12.15 -12.89
CA TYR A 143 15.41 12.15 -14.29
C TYR A 143 15.48 13.52 -14.94
N TRP A 144 15.14 14.60 -14.19
CA TRP A 144 15.14 15.97 -14.73
C TRP A 144 16.51 16.63 -14.71
N THR A 145 17.37 16.28 -13.78
CA THR A 145 18.63 17.03 -13.52
C THR A 145 19.90 16.21 -13.75
N GLY A 146 19.79 14.89 -13.89
CA GLY A 146 20.93 13.97 -13.90
C GLY A 146 21.66 13.87 -12.55
N ARG A 147 21.08 14.40 -11.46
CA ARG A 147 21.66 14.38 -10.12
C ARG A 147 20.78 13.60 -9.16
N THR A 148 21.36 12.67 -8.42
CA THR A 148 20.66 11.91 -7.37
C THR A 148 20.58 12.74 -6.09
N PRO A 149 19.38 13.16 -5.65
CA PRO A 149 19.20 13.89 -4.40
C PRO A 149 19.35 12.97 -3.19
N ASN A 150 19.62 13.57 -2.02
CA ASN A 150 19.72 12.81 -0.79
C ASN A 150 18.31 12.50 -0.24
N ALA A 151 17.89 11.25 -0.32
CA ALA A 151 16.58 10.77 0.16
C ALA A 151 16.35 11.03 1.65
N GLN A 152 17.41 10.93 2.47
CA GLN A 152 17.29 11.17 3.91
C GLN A 152 16.97 12.64 4.21
N VAL A 153 17.64 13.57 3.55
CA VAL A 153 17.38 15.01 3.69
C VAL A 153 15.95 15.34 3.24
N MET A 154 15.49 14.75 2.13
CA MET A 154 14.11 14.92 1.67
C MET A 154 13.09 14.42 2.71
N ARG A 155 13.33 13.24 3.30
CA ARG A 155 12.47 12.69 4.34
C ARG A 155 12.42 13.56 5.59
N GLU A 156 13.58 14.01 6.07
CA GLU A 156 13.69 14.87 7.24
C GLU A 156 12.97 16.21 7.02
N SER A 157 13.12 16.80 5.83
CA SER A 157 12.42 18.03 5.45
C SER A 157 10.89 17.86 5.48
N LEU A 158 10.36 16.74 4.97
CA LEU A 158 8.93 16.46 5.01
C LEU A 158 8.42 16.28 6.44
N LEU A 159 9.17 15.58 7.28
CA LEU A 159 8.80 15.40 8.70
C LEU A 159 8.83 16.73 9.48
N ALA A 160 9.74 17.65 9.14
CA ALA A 160 9.83 18.97 9.77
C ALA A 160 8.64 19.89 9.43
N LEU A 161 7.98 19.67 8.29
CA LEU A 161 6.80 20.47 7.88
C LEU A 161 5.56 20.22 8.74
N LYS A 162 5.56 19.19 9.60
CA LYS A 162 4.41 18.80 10.47
C LYS A 162 3.09 18.74 9.68
N LEU A 163 3.17 18.19 8.48
CA LEU A 163 2.02 18.00 7.58
C LEU A 163 1.01 17.04 8.19
#